data_2968af3c4a7d32410669bc01ead1cf72
#
_entry.id   2968af3c4a7d32410669bc01ead1cf72
#
_cell.length_a   1.000
_cell.length_b   1.000
_cell.length_c   1.000
_cell.angle_alpha   90.00
_cell.angle_beta   90.00
_cell.angle_gamma   90.00
#
_symmetry.space_group_name_H-M   'P 1'
#
loop_
_entity.id
_entity.type
_entity.pdbx_description
1 polymer ?
#
loop_
_entity_poly.entity_id
_entity_poly.type
_entity_poly.pdbx_seq_one_letter_code
_entity_poly.pdbx_strand_id
1 'polypeptide(L)'
;HKTVAAIRELLAVNMPSGSLGRLAERGFRPATVLDIGAYDGEWTRSVKALFPAARFVMVEALAGKKEELRWVAEAFPGGQVEVLIALLGAEQRQRVPFHVMETGSSVYEEQTTFPRQAVELPMTRLDRLLTEIAAPALMKIDVQGSELDVLAGAGALVEAVEVLILECAILGYNKGAPQLTEVLVRLEEAGFLPYDIADLTRGLGGILFHFDMVFVRKGSPLRPEGMLW
;
A
#
# COMPACT_ATOMS: atom_id res chain seq x y z
N HIS A 1 -31.70 11.82 10.22
CA HIS A 1 -31.08 11.48 8.92
C HIS A 1 -29.74 12.19 8.66
N LYS A 2 -29.63 13.52 8.90
CA LYS A 2 -28.37 14.27 8.69
C LYS A 2 -27.23 13.83 9.63
N THR A 3 -27.55 13.49 10.88
CA THR A 3 -26.56 13.04 11.89
C THR A 3 -25.96 11.67 11.54
N VAL A 4 -26.77 10.75 11.02
CA VAL A 4 -26.31 9.41 10.60
C VAL A 4 -25.43 9.50 9.34
N ALA A 5 -25.77 10.40 8.42
CA ALA A 5 -24.94 10.68 7.23
C ALA A 5 -23.58 11.27 7.63
N ALA A 6 -23.58 12.27 8.53
CA ALA A 6 -22.35 12.87 9.03
C ALA A 6 -21.46 11.88 9.81
N ILE A 7 -22.07 10.98 10.60
CA ILE A 7 -21.34 9.91 11.30
C ILE A 7 -20.75 8.91 10.29
N ARG A 8 -21.51 8.52 9.26
CA ARG A 8 -21.01 7.66 8.18
C ARG A 8 -19.88 8.31 7.41
N GLU A 9 -19.96 9.60 7.15
CA GLU A 9 -18.92 10.38 6.48
C GLU A 9 -17.64 10.48 7.34
N LEU A 10 -17.80 10.72 8.65
CA LEU A 10 -16.70 10.70 9.63
C LEU A 10 -16.04 9.32 9.76
N LEU A 11 -16.82 8.25 9.75
CA LEU A 11 -16.31 6.87 9.79
C LEU A 11 -15.68 6.48 8.44
N ALA A 12 -16.22 6.96 7.32
CA ALA A 12 -15.67 6.70 5.99
C ALA A 12 -14.33 7.41 5.75
N VAL A 13 -14.03 8.49 6.47
CA VAL A 13 -12.72 9.18 6.40
C VAL A 13 -11.59 8.27 6.89
N ASN A 14 -11.89 7.33 7.79
CA ASN A 14 -10.90 6.42 8.40
C ASN A 14 -10.99 4.98 7.86
N MET A 15 -11.56 4.78 6.68
CA MET A 15 -11.62 3.47 6.02
C MET A 15 -10.91 3.56 4.68
N PRO A 16 -10.07 2.57 4.30
CA PRO A 16 -9.42 2.56 2.98
C PRO A 16 -10.39 2.74 1.82
N SER A 17 -11.63 2.23 1.98
CA SER A 17 -12.73 2.41 1.02
C SER A 17 -13.23 3.85 0.93
N GLY A 18 -13.00 4.72 1.92
CA GLY A 18 -13.49 6.10 1.93
C GLY A 18 -12.77 6.98 0.91
N SER A 19 -11.45 7.03 0.92
CA SER A 19 -10.63 7.79 -0.03
C SER A 19 -10.72 7.21 -1.44
N LEU A 20 -10.64 5.88 -1.57
CA LEU A 20 -10.79 5.19 -2.86
C LEU A 20 -12.22 5.30 -3.41
N GLY A 21 -13.24 5.32 -2.56
CA GLY A 21 -14.62 5.58 -2.94
C GLY A 21 -14.78 6.96 -3.59
N ARG A 22 -14.20 8.00 -3.00
CA ARG A 22 -14.18 9.36 -3.57
C ARG A 22 -13.45 9.41 -4.92
N LEU A 23 -12.34 8.66 -5.08
CA LEU A 23 -11.65 8.53 -6.37
C LEU A 23 -12.52 7.80 -7.40
N ALA A 24 -13.23 6.73 -6.98
CA ALA A 24 -14.15 6.02 -7.84
C ALA A 24 -15.31 6.91 -8.30
N GLU A 25 -15.87 7.76 -7.44
CA GLU A 25 -16.89 8.76 -7.79
C GLU A 25 -16.37 9.78 -8.80
N ARG A 26 -15.08 10.13 -8.74
CA ARG A 26 -14.37 10.99 -9.71
C ARG A 26 -14.01 10.28 -11.01
N GLY A 27 -14.40 9.02 -11.19
CA GLY A 27 -14.19 8.27 -12.42
C GLY A 27 -12.93 7.40 -12.42
N PHE A 28 -12.20 7.26 -11.32
CA PHE A 28 -11.08 6.34 -11.26
C PHE A 28 -11.56 4.89 -11.41
N ARG A 29 -11.01 4.17 -12.38
CA ARG A 29 -11.31 2.77 -12.68
C ARG A 29 -10.00 2.06 -12.97
N PRO A 30 -9.30 1.54 -11.94
CA PRO A 30 -8.04 0.84 -12.17
C PRO A 30 -8.25 -0.44 -12.97
N ALA A 31 -7.38 -0.67 -13.95
CA ALA A 31 -7.29 -1.94 -14.63
C ALA A 31 -6.50 -2.96 -13.80
N THR A 32 -5.49 -2.48 -13.05
CA THR A 32 -4.68 -3.29 -12.14
C THR A 32 -4.64 -2.67 -10.74
N VAL A 33 -4.70 -3.52 -9.73
CA VAL A 33 -4.48 -3.16 -8.33
C VAL A 33 -3.35 -4.04 -7.77
N LEU A 34 -2.32 -3.41 -7.25
CA LEU A 34 -1.21 -4.06 -6.56
C LEU A 34 -1.36 -3.81 -5.06
N ASP A 35 -1.41 -4.89 -4.28
CA ASP A 35 -1.43 -4.89 -2.81
C ASP A 35 -0.12 -5.48 -2.31
N ILE A 36 0.84 -4.61 -1.98
CA ILE A 36 2.20 -4.99 -1.59
C ILE A 36 2.33 -4.87 -0.07
N GLY A 37 2.64 -6.00 0.57
CA GLY A 37 2.47 -6.21 2.00
C GLY A 37 1.03 -6.63 2.32
N ALA A 38 0.51 -7.62 1.56
CA ALA A 38 -0.89 -8.00 1.61
C ALA A 38 -1.32 -8.71 2.91
N TYR A 39 -0.39 -9.24 3.69
CA TYR A 39 -0.55 -9.92 4.98
C TYR A 39 -1.65 -10.99 4.97
N ASP A 40 -2.89 -10.65 5.36
CA ASP A 40 -4.06 -11.55 5.39
C ASP A 40 -5.06 -11.30 4.24
N GLY A 41 -4.79 -10.31 3.38
CA GLY A 41 -5.58 -9.96 2.21
C GLY A 41 -6.89 -9.21 2.51
N GLU A 42 -7.09 -8.70 3.73
CA GLU A 42 -8.32 -7.98 4.10
C GLU A 42 -8.46 -6.68 3.29
N TRP A 43 -7.34 -5.96 3.07
CA TRP A 43 -7.36 -4.78 2.22
C TRP A 43 -7.81 -5.11 0.79
N THR A 44 -7.24 -6.15 0.19
CA THR A 44 -7.66 -6.63 -1.14
C THR A 44 -9.15 -6.97 -1.17
N ARG A 45 -9.70 -7.65 -0.16
CA ARG A 45 -11.14 -7.96 -0.08
C ARG A 45 -12.00 -6.71 -0.12
N SER A 46 -11.64 -5.71 0.69
CA SER A 46 -12.39 -4.46 0.79
C SER A 46 -12.36 -3.65 -0.51
N VAL A 47 -11.20 -3.56 -1.14
CA VAL A 47 -10.98 -2.76 -2.35
C VAL A 47 -11.50 -3.48 -3.61
N LYS A 48 -11.49 -4.82 -3.62
CA LYS A 48 -12.06 -5.61 -4.72
C LYS A 48 -13.56 -5.37 -4.88
N ALA A 49 -14.27 -5.16 -3.78
CA ALA A 49 -15.69 -4.81 -3.83
C ALA A 49 -15.92 -3.45 -4.52
N LEU A 50 -14.98 -2.53 -4.41
CA LEU A 50 -15.05 -1.20 -5.03
C LEU A 50 -14.65 -1.23 -6.51
N PHE A 51 -13.68 -2.08 -6.87
CA PHE A 51 -13.16 -2.21 -8.24
C PHE A 51 -13.29 -3.67 -8.76
N PRO A 52 -14.52 -4.17 -8.95
CA PRO A 52 -14.74 -5.58 -9.28
C PRO A 52 -14.15 -6.02 -10.62
N ALA A 53 -13.96 -5.10 -11.57
CA ALA A 53 -13.40 -5.40 -12.88
C ALA A 53 -11.86 -5.43 -12.92
N ALA A 54 -11.18 -4.87 -11.89
CA ALA A 54 -9.72 -4.80 -11.86
C ALA A 54 -9.09 -6.18 -11.63
N ARG A 55 -7.91 -6.41 -12.23
CA ARG A 55 -7.00 -7.50 -11.83
C ARG A 55 -6.28 -7.08 -10.56
N PHE A 56 -6.22 -7.97 -9.58
CA PHE A 56 -5.47 -7.75 -8.34
C PHE A 56 -4.25 -8.65 -8.27
N VAL A 57 -3.16 -8.13 -7.73
CA VAL A 57 -1.95 -8.90 -7.40
C VAL A 57 -1.59 -8.59 -5.96
N MET A 58 -1.70 -9.60 -5.11
CA MET A 58 -1.23 -9.56 -3.72
C MET A 58 0.22 -10.03 -3.66
N VAL A 59 1.10 -9.23 -3.06
CA VAL A 59 2.50 -9.60 -2.83
C VAL A 59 2.78 -9.59 -1.33
N GLU A 60 3.33 -10.69 -0.81
CA GLU A 60 3.60 -10.87 0.60
C GLU A 60 4.96 -11.55 0.81
N ALA A 61 5.75 -11.08 1.79
CA ALA A 61 7.07 -11.65 2.08
C ALA A 61 6.99 -12.94 2.89
N LEU A 62 5.99 -13.05 3.77
CA LEU A 62 5.80 -14.18 4.67
C LEU A 62 5.21 -15.40 3.95
N ALA A 63 6.04 -16.40 3.68
CA ALA A 63 5.59 -17.65 3.02
C ALA A 63 4.46 -18.34 3.79
N GLY A 64 4.39 -18.18 5.10
CA GLY A 64 3.31 -18.74 5.95
C GLY A 64 1.92 -18.17 5.65
N LYS A 65 1.83 -16.98 5.01
CA LYS A 65 0.56 -16.34 4.63
C LYS A 65 0.00 -16.85 3.30
N LYS A 66 0.75 -17.66 2.56
CA LYS A 66 0.40 -18.10 1.21
C LYS A 66 -0.99 -18.74 1.12
N GLU A 67 -1.31 -19.66 2.01
CA GLU A 67 -2.58 -20.39 1.97
C GLU A 67 -3.77 -19.49 2.34
N GLU A 68 -3.58 -18.58 3.31
CA GLU A 68 -4.58 -17.61 3.69
C GLU A 68 -4.91 -16.66 2.51
N LEU A 69 -3.87 -16.13 1.85
CA LEU A 69 -4.01 -15.28 0.67
C LEU A 69 -4.64 -16.01 -0.52
N ARG A 70 -4.35 -17.32 -0.68
CA ARG A 70 -5.01 -18.14 -1.71
C ARG A 70 -6.50 -18.25 -1.48
N TRP A 71 -6.95 -18.46 -0.25
CA TRP A 71 -8.38 -18.48 0.08
C TRP A 71 -9.05 -17.16 -0.24
N VAL A 72 -8.34 -16.03 0.01
CA VAL A 72 -8.83 -14.71 -0.41
C VAL A 72 -8.98 -14.66 -1.93
N ALA A 73 -7.97 -15.10 -2.67
CA ALA A 73 -7.98 -15.09 -4.13
C ALA A 73 -9.08 -15.98 -4.72
N GLU A 74 -9.28 -17.17 -4.16
CA GLU A 74 -10.29 -18.14 -4.60
C GLU A 74 -11.74 -17.67 -4.35
N ALA A 75 -11.94 -16.72 -3.42
CA ALA A 75 -13.25 -16.12 -3.21
C ALA A 75 -13.70 -15.23 -4.39
N PHE A 76 -12.80 -14.89 -5.32
CA PHE A 76 -13.09 -14.07 -6.49
C PHE A 76 -13.01 -14.89 -7.78
N PRO A 77 -14.05 -14.84 -8.64
CA PRO A 77 -14.12 -15.69 -9.81
C PRO A 77 -13.09 -15.31 -10.88
N GLY A 78 -12.73 -16.30 -11.71
CA GLY A 78 -12.00 -16.06 -12.95
C GLY A 78 -10.52 -15.72 -12.82
N GLY A 79 -9.87 -16.03 -11.68
CA GLY A 79 -8.43 -15.77 -11.52
C GLY A 79 -8.08 -14.28 -11.49
N GLN A 80 -9.02 -13.43 -11.11
CA GLN A 80 -8.82 -11.97 -11.06
C GLN A 80 -7.90 -11.51 -9.92
N VAL A 81 -7.58 -12.40 -8.98
CA VAL A 81 -6.69 -12.12 -7.84
C VAL A 81 -5.55 -13.12 -7.86
N GLU A 82 -4.34 -12.64 -8.01
CA GLU A 82 -3.09 -13.41 -8.01
C GLU A 82 -2.35 -13.25 -6.69
N VAL A 83 -1.65 -14.28 -6.25
CA VAL A 83 -0.84 -14.28 -5.01
C VAL A 83 0.61 -14.57 -5.36
N LEU A 84 1.50 -13.66 -5.01
CA LEU A 84 2.94 -13.79 -5.14
C LEU A 84 3.60 -13.72 -3.76
N ILE A 85 4.47 -14.68 -3.46
CA ILE A 85 5.26 -14.67 -2.22
C ILE A 85 6.67 -14.22 -2.55
N ALA A 86 7.00 -13.00 -2.13
CA ALA A 86 8.31 -12.41 -2.35
C ALA A 86 8.57 -11.24 -1.39
N LEU A 87 9.79 -11.11 -0.90
CA LEU A 87 10.28 -9.89 -0.27
C LEU A 87 10.73 -8.93 -1.39
N LEU A 88 10.15 -7.73 -1.42
CA LEU A 88 10.45 -6.70 -2.41
C LEU A 88 11.40 -5.64 -1.88
N GLY A 89 12.16 -5.05 -2.80
CA GLY A 89 13.05 -3.92 -2.52
C GLY A 89 13.63 -3.31 -3.79
N ALA A 90 14.55 -2.37 -3.65
CA ALA A 90 15.15 -1.62 -4.76
C ALA A 90 16.07 -2.48 -5.65
N GLU A 91 16.59 -3.59 -5.14
CA GLU A 91 17.56 -4.44 -5.83
C GLU A 91 17.37 -5.92 -5.53
N GLN A 92 18.03 -6.78 -6.30
CA GLN A 92 18.09 -8.22 -6.04
C GLN A 92 19.19 -8.53 -5.03
N ARG A 93 18.84 -9.26 -3.95
CA ARG A 93 19.79 -9.76 -2.96
C ARG A 93 19.44 -11.19 -2.59
N GLN A 94 20.44 -12.04 -2.41
CA GLN A 94 20.23 -13.46 -2.06
C GLN A 94 19.79 -13.63 -0.60
N ARG A 95 20.21 -12.73 0.30
CA ARG A 95 19.94 -12.77 1.72
C ARG A 95 19.79 -11.36 2.28
N VAL A 96 18.66 -11.11 2.89
CA VAL A 96 18.36 -9.86 3.60
C VAL A 96 17.78 -10.22 4.94
N PRO A 97 18.27 -9.65 6.04
CA PRO A 97 17.61 -9.78 7.32
C PRO A 97 16.17 -9.28 7.23
N PHE A 98 15.24 -10.09 7.70
CA PHE A 98 13.84 -9.78 7.76
C PHE A 98 13.30 -10.10 9.14
N HIS A 99 12.74 -9.10 9.81
CA HIS A 99 12.22 -9.18 11.17
C HIS A 99 10.74 -9.52 11.12
N VAL A 100 10.41 -10.78 11.44
CA VAL A 100 9.03 -11.28 11.45
C VAL A 100 8.35 -10.83 12.74
N MET A 101 7.27 -10.07 12.61
CA MET A 101 6.50 -9.51 13.72
C MET A 101 5.04 -9.26 13.28
N GLU A 102 4.32 -10.32 12.92
CA GLU A 102 2.93 -10.21 12.43
C GLU A 102 2.77 -9.06 11.40
N THR A 103 1.85 -8.12 11.64
CA THR A 103 1.62 -6.96 10.76
C THR A 103 2.78 -5.96 10.72
N GLY A 104 3.72 -6.01 11.68
CA GLY A 104 4.89 -5.13 11.75
C GLY A 104 6.16 -5.72 11.13
N SER A 105 6.05 -6.79 10.33
CA SER A 105 7.21 -7.45 9.71
C SER A 105 7.93 -6.54 8.72
N SER A 106 9.27 -6.40 8.86
CA SER A 106 10.07 -5.42 8.10
C SER A 106 11.51 -5.88 7.86
N VAL A 107 12.16 -5.28 6.87
CA VAL A 107 13.63 -5.33 6.72
C VAL A 107 14.35 -4.46 7.74
N TYR A 108 13.64 -3.51 8.35
CA TYR A 108 14.16 -2.64 9.40
C TYR A 108 13.95 -3.24 10.79
N GLU A 109 14.89 -2.96 11.69
CA GLU A 109 14.75 -3.30 13.11
C GLU A 109 13.82 -2.29 13.78
N GLU A 110 12.67 -2.77 14.25
CA GLU A 110 11.75 -1.94 15.01
C GLU A 110 12.26 -1.71 16.44
N GLN A 111 12.14 -0.47 16.94
CA GLN A 111 12.63 -0.02 18.23
C GLN A 111 11.65 -0.28 19.40
N THR A 112 10.65 -1.13 19.18
CA THR A 112 9.71 -1.51 20.23
C THR A 112 10.18 -2.76 20.99
N THR A 113 9.46 -3.09 22.07
CA THR A 113 9.72 -4.30 22.88
C THR A 113 8.93 -5.52 22.43
N PHE A 114 8.21 -5.44 21.33
CA PHE A 114 7.44 -6.58 20.81
C PHE A 114 8.37 -7.71 20.36
N PRO A 115 7.98 -8.99 20.65
CA PRO A 115 8.76 -10.13 20.22
C PRO A 115 8.86 -10.19 18.68
N ARG A 116 10.06 -10.48 18.19
CA ARG A 116 10.32 -10.63 16.75
C ARG A 116 11.32 -11.75 16.52
N GLN A 117 11.23 -12.36 15.35
CA GLN A 117 12.17 -13.37 14.90
C GLN A 117 12.90 -12.84 13.66
N ALA A 118 14.22 -12.79 13.69
CA ALA A 118 15.00 -12.47 12.51
C ALA A 118 15.17 -13.74 11.66
N VAL A 119 14.84 -13.62 10.36
CA VAL A 119 15.09 -14.64 9.35
C VAL A 119 15.83 -14.00 8.18
N GLU A 120 16.44 -14.81 7.33
CA GLU A 120 17.03 -14.30 6.08
C GLU A 120 16.17 -14.70 4.90
N LEU A 121 15.75 -13.72 4.10
CA LEU A 121 14.95 -13.94 2.88
C LEU A 121 15.68 -13.42 1.64
N PRO A 122 15.48 -14.07 0.48
CA PRO A 122 15.89 -13.47 -0.78
C PRO A 122 14.98 -12.27 -1.09
N MET A 123 15.58 -11.16 -1.53
CA MET A 123 14.87 -9.97 -1.98
C MET A 123 14.92 -9.87 -3.49
N THR A 124 13.82 -9.44 -4.07
CA THR A 124 13.73 -9.18 -5.52
C THR A 124 13.09 -7.81 -5.79
N ARG A 125 13.12 -7.39 -7.04
CA ARG A 125 12.46 -6.18 -7.52
C ARG A 125 11.06 -6.52 -8.03
N LEU A 126 10.13 -5.57 -7.93
CA LEU A 126 8.78 -5.76 -8.46
C LEU A 126 8.79 -5.94 -9.99
N ASP A 127 9.64 -5.20 -10.71
CA ASP A 127 9.79 -5.31 -12.18
C ASP A 127 10.42 -6.62 -12.67
N ARG A 128 10.88 -7.47 -11.74
CA ARG A 128 11.33 -8.84 -12.04
C ARG A 128 10.24 -9.88 -11.79
N LEU A 129 9.27 -9.58 -10.95
CA LEU A 129 8.11 -10.43 -10.72
C LEU A 129 7.00 -10.20 -11.74
N LEU A 130 6.79 -8.93 -12.10
CA LEU A 130 5.76 -8.50 -13.05
C LEU A 130 6.45 -7.79 -14.22
N THR A 131 6.26 -8.27 -15.42
CA THR A 131 6.83 -7.65 -16.62
C THR A 131 6.01 -6.46 -17.11
N GLU A 132 4.72 -6.47 -16.83
CA GLU A 132 3.79 -5.40 -17.21
C GLU A 132 2.57 -5.38 -16.29
N ILE A 133 1.95 -4.23 -16.17
CA ILE A 133 0.65 -4.01 -15.52
C ILE A 133 -0.20 -3.09 -16.39
N ALA A 134 -1.50 -3.36 -16.46
CA ALA A 134 -2.42 -2.54 -17.24
C ALA A 134 -2.73 -1.21 -16.52
N ALA A 135 -2.62 -0.11 -17.26
CA ALA A 135 -2.98 1.22 -16.77
C ALA A 135 -4.49 1.51 -16.94
N PRO A 136 -5.08 2.39 -16.12
CA PRO A 136 -4.48 2.98 -14.93
C PRO A 136 -4.35 1.96 -13.80
N ALA A 137 -3.29 2.04 -13.01
CA ALA A 137 -3.09 1.14 -11.88
C ALA A 137 -3.21 1.88 -10.53
N LEU A 138 -3.71 1.14 -9.53
CA LEU A 138 -3.62 1.45 -8.12
C LEU A 138 -2.52 0.59 -7.49
N MET A 139 -1.59 1.19 -6.77
CA MET A 139 -0.58 0.47 -6.02
C MET A 139 -0.65 0.87 -4.55
N LYS A 140 -0.85 -0.10 -3.64
CA LYS A 140 -0.63 0.05 -2.20
C LYS A 140 0.72 -0.55 -1.85
N ILE A 141 1.49 0.15 -1.04
CA ILE A 141 2.74 -0.35 -0.47
C ILE A 141 2.71 -0.12 1.04
N ASP A 142 2.70 -1.23 1.78
CA ASP A 142 2.66 -1.27 3.24
C ASP A 142 3.63 -2.37 3.69
N VAL A 143 4.90 -2.01 3.79
CA VAL A 143 6.02 -2.93 4.05
C VAL A 143 6.90 -2.45 5.20
N GLN A 144 6.31 -1.62 6.05
CA GLN A 144 6.85 -1.20 7.33
C GLN A 144 8.23 -0.52 7.23
N GLY A 145 8.31 0.51 6.36
CA GLY A 145 9.45 1.41 6.24
C GLY A 145 10.28 1.28 4.96
N SER A 146 10.09 0.23 4.14
CA SER A 146 10.81 0.07 2.87
C SER A 146 9.99 0.41 1.63
N GLU A 147 8.94 1.23 1.77
CA GLU A 147 8.02 1.61 0.70
C GLU A 147 8.73 2.28 -0.48
N LEU A 148 9.68 3.16 -0.20
CA LEU A 148 10.47 3.84 -1.25
C LEU A 148 11.39 2.86 -1.99
N ASP A 149 11.95 1.86 -1.31
CA ASP A 149 12.77 0.82 -1.95
C ASP A 149 11.94 -0.06 -2.87
N VAL A 150 10.73 -0.42 -2.45
CA VAL A 150 9.77 -1.17 -3.29
C VAL A 150 9.38 -0.35 -4.51
N LEU A 151 9.08 0.94 -4.34
CA LEU A 151 8.76 1.84 -5.45
C LEU A 151 9.93 1.97 -6.44
N ALA A 152 11.15 2.10 -5.95
CA ALA A 152 12.35 2.12 -6.79
C ALA A 152 12.53 0.77 -7.54
N GLY A 153 12.19 -0.34 -6.90
CA GLY A 153 12.21 -1.68 -7.51
C GLY A 153 11.08 -1.93 -8.52
N ALA A 154 10.08 -1.07 -8.58
CA ALA A 154 9.01 -1.17 -9.56
C ALA A 154 9.45 -0.72 -10.96
N GLY A 155 10.53 0.07 -11.08
CA GLY A 155 11.07 0.49 -12.37
C GLY A 155 10.02 1.15 -13.27
N ALA A 156 9.96 0.74 -14.53
CA ALA A 156 9.00 1.29 -15.50
C ALA A 156 7.51 0.97 -15.17
N LEU A 157 7.22 0.01 -14.31
CA LEU A 157 5.84 -0.29 -13.90
C LEU A 157 5.18 0.92 -13.22
N VAL A 158 5.98 1.79 -12.58
CA VAL A 158 5.49 3.03 -11.95
C VAL A 158 4.75 3.93 -12.94
N GLU A 159 5.09 3.89 -14.22
CA GLU A 159 4.44 4.72 -15.25
C GLU A 159 2.94 4.41 -15.42
N ALA A 160 2.54 3.17 -15.17
CA ALA A 160 1.14 2.76 -15.22
C ALA A 160 0.35 3.15 -13.95
N VAL A 161 1.03 3.49 -12.86
CA VAL A 161 0.41 3.81 -11.57
C VAL A 161 -0.16 5.23 -11.60
N GLU A 162 -1.46 5.34 -11.47
CA GLU A 162 -2.21 6.60 -11.37
C GLU A 162 -2.43 7.01 -9.91
N VAL A 163 -2.71 6.03 -9.05
CA VAL A 163 -2.95 6.21 -7.62
C VAL A 163 -1.99 5.33 -6.84
N LEU A 164 -1.33 5.92 -5.85
CA LEU A 164 -0.39 5.25 -4.95
C LEU A 164 -0.86 5.45 -3.52
N ILE A 165 -0.83 4.40 -2.71
CA ILE A 165 -1.06 4.46 -1.26
C ILE A 165 0.20 3.95 -0.57
N LEU A 166 0.73 4.75 0.36
CA LEU A 166 1.85 4.36 1.19
C LEU A 166 1.51 4.50 2.67
N GLU A 167 1.95 3.54 3.47
CA GLU A 167 2.06 3.75 4.90
C GLU A 167 3.16 4.78 5.17
N CYS A 168 2.83 5.82 5.94
CA CYS A 168 3.72 6.90 6.29
C CYS A 168 3.88 6.96 7.82
N ALA A 169 5.07 6.65 8.30
CA ALA A 169 5.39 6.74 9.72
C ALA A 169 5.53 8.21 10.17
N ILE A 170 4.86 8.55 11.27
CA ILE A 170 5.06 9.84 11.98
C ILE A 170 6.18 9.69 13.02
N LEU A 171 6.22 8.53 13.69
CA LEU A 171 7.26 8.24 14.66
C LEU A 171 8.30 7.31 14.02
N GLY A 172 9.58 7.59 14.29
CA GLY A 172 10.69 6.77 13.77
C GLY A 172 10.85 5.47 14.55
N TYR A 173 9.86 4.56 14.50
CA TYR A 173 9.93 3.28 15.20
C TYR A 173 10.75 2.22 14.46
N ASN A 174 10.86 2.30 13.16
CA ASN A 174 11.73 1.47 12.34
C ASN A 174 13.08 2.17 12.16
N LYS A 175 14.14 1.61 12.73
CA LYS A 175 15.48 2.21 12.79
C LYS A 175 16.07 2.39 11.39
N GLY A 176 16.24 3.64 10.97
CA GLY A 176 16.80 3.99 9.67
C GLY A 176 15.81 4.00 8.50
N ALA A 177 14.53 3.74 8.75
CA ALA A 177 13.49 3.92 7.74
C ALA A 177 13.29 5.41 7.39
N PRO A 178 12.92 5.73 6.14
CA PRO A 178 12.62 7.09 5.72
C PRO A 178 11.55 7.75 6.59
N GLN A 179 11.73 9.02 6.89
CA GLN A 179 10.74 9.81 7.61
C GLN A 179 9.74 10.44 6.63
N LEU A 180 8.54 10.82 7.11
CA LEU A 180 7.48 11.39 6.28
C LEU A 180 7.96 12.50 5.33
N THR A 181 8.82 13.39 5.80
CA THR A 181 9.35 14.49 4.95
C THR A 181 10.17 13.98 3.78
N GLU A 182 10.97 12.93 3.99
CA GLU A 182 11.74 12.28 2.92
C GLU A 182 10.80 11.57 1.94
N VAL A 183 9.80 10.84 2.45
CA VAL A 183 8.78 10.17 1.63
C VAL A 183 8.09 11.17 0.71
N LEU A 184 7.64 12.32 1.23
CA LEU A 184 6.95 13.35 0.45
C LEU A 184 7.85 13.91 -0.68
N VAL A 185 9.10 14.22 -0.38
CA VAL A 185 10.06 14.74 -1.38
C VAL A 185 10.31 13.71 -2.48
N ARG A 186 10.57 12.47 -2.10
CA ARG A 186 10.86 11.39 -3.07
C ARG A 186 9.66 11.07 -3.94
N LEU A 187 8.44 11.13 -3.40
CA LEU A 187 7.23 10.90 -4.18
C LEU A 187 6.94 12.06 -5.14
N GLU A 188 7.19 13.31 -4.73
CA GLU A 188 7.08 14.45 -5.63
C GLU A 188 8.06 14.35 -6.80
N GLU A 189 9.31 13.94 -6.55
CA GLU A 189 10.32 13.65 -7.58
C GLU A 189 9.88 12.51 -8.51
N ALA A 190 9.21 11.49 -7.98
CA ALA A 190 8.64 10.38 -8.75
C ALA A 190 7.34 10.75 -9.50
N GLY A 191 6.88 12.01 -9.39
CA GLY A 191 5.71 12.53 -10.07
C GLY A 191 4.38 12.23 -9.38
N PHE A 192 4.39 12.03 -8.07
CA PHE A 192 3.18 11.84 -7.26
C PHE A 192 2.98 13.00 -6.29
N LEU A 193 1.73 13.41 -6.09
CA LEU A 193 1.37 14.47 -5.17
C LEU A 193 0.38 13.96 -4.13
N PRO A 194 0.48 14.42 -2.86
CA PRO A 194 -0.50 14.09 -1.82
C PRO A 194 -1.92 14.43 -2.26
N TYR A 195 -2.85 13.54 -1.94
CA TYR A 195 -4.25 13.69 -2.34
C TYR A 195 -5.23 13.55 -1.16
N ASP A 196 -5.06 12.51 -0.35
CA ASP A 196 -5.99 12.18 0.73
C ASP A 196 -5.31 11.30 1.80
N ILE A 197 -5.99 11.03 2.89
CA ILE A 197 -5.60 10.06 3.91
C ILE A 197 -6.61 8.92 3.91
N ALA A 198 -6.13 7.68 3.76
CA ALA A 198 -6.97 6.49 3.69
C ALA A 198 -7.23 5.88 5.06
N ASP A 199 -6.23 5.84 5.93
CA ASP A 199 -6.34 5.29 7.28
C ASP A 199 -5.42 6.03 8.25
N LEU A 200 -5.71 5.91 9.56
CA LEU A 200 -4.98 6.56 10.66
C LEU A 200 -4.81 5.58 11.81
N THR A 201 -3.56 5.30 12.19
CA THR A 201 -3.26 4.49 13.37
C THR A 201 -2.70 5.34 14.50
N ARG A 202 -3.35 5.22 15.66
CA ARG A 202 -2.95 5.92 16.88
C ARG A 202 -2.45 4.93 17.93
N GLY A 203 -1.32 5.24 18.51
CA GLY A 203 -0.74 4.51 19.63
C GLY A 203 -1.33 4.91 20.98
N LEU A 204 -0.69 4.47 22.06
CA LEU A 204 -1.05 4.81 23.42
C LEU A 204 -1.07 6.33 23.63
N GLY A 205 -2.08 6.81 24.36
CA GLY A 205 -2.26 8.24 24.61
C GLY A 205 -2.79 9.04 23.41
N GLY A 206 -3.25 8.38 22.33
CA GLY A 206 -3.83 9.03 21.16
C GLY A 206 -2.80 9.66 20.20
N ILE A 207 -1.51 9.39 20.39
CA ILE A 207 -0.44 9.90 19.53
C ILE A 207 -0.59 9.24 18.14
N LEU A 208 -0.58 10.04 17.08
CA LEU A 208 -0.56 9.54 15.70
C LEU A 208 0.76 8.79 15.46
N PHE A 209 0.65 7.51 15.11
CA PHE A 209 1.78 6.60 14.95
C PHE A 209 2.21 6.50 13.49
N HIS A 210 1.29 6.12 12.63
CA HIS A 210 1.41 6.12 11.17
C HIS A 210 0.04 6.35 10.52
N PHE A 211 0.03 6.56 9.23
CA PHE A 211 -1.19 6.68 8.44
C PHE A 211 -0.95 6.28 6.99
N ASP A 212 -2.00 5.81 6.34
CA ASP A 212 -1.99 5.51 4.92
C ASP A 212 -2.29 6.77 4.13
N MET A 213 -1.31 7.27 3.39
CA MET A 213 -1.47 8.44 2.54
C MET A 213 -1.73 8.06 1.11
N VAL A 214 -2.75 8.69 0.52
CA VAL A 214 -3.08 8.55 -0.89
C VAL A 214 -2.36 9.62 -1.68
N PHE A 215 -1.69 9.20 -2.73
CA PHE A 215 -1.05 10.08 -3.70
C PHE A 215 -1.67 9.84 -5.07
N VAL A 216 -1.72 10.86 -5.88
CA VAL A 216 -2.10 10.74 -7.29
C VAL A 216 -1.01 11.33 -8.18
N ARG A 217 -0.93 10.83 -9.40
CA ARG A 217 0.05 11.29 -10.37
C ARG A 217 -0.11 12.79 -10.66
N LYS A 218 1.01 13.49 -10.77
CA LYS A 218 1.04 14.89 -11.16
C LYS A 218 0.41 15.04 -12.56
N GLY A 219 -0.55 15.96 -12.69
CA GLY A 219 -1.32 16.13 -13.91
C GLY A 219 -2.50 15.14 -14.09
N SER A 220 -2.77 14.30 -13.08
CA SER A 220 -3.94 13.43 -13.09
C SER A 220 -5.26 14.22 -13.13
N PRO A 221 -6.24 13.79 -13.97
CA PRO A 221 -7.58 14.38 -13.98
C PRO A 221 -8.35 14.13 -12.66
N LEU A 222 -7.86 13.24 -11.81
CA LEU A 222 -8.43 13.02 -10.48
C LEU A 222 -8.20 14.20 -9.53
N ARG A 223 -7.19 15.03 -9.81
CA ARG A 223 -6.96 16.26 -9.05
C ARG A 223 -7.83 17.38 -9.60
N PRO A 224 -8.59 18.08 -8.75
CA PRO A 224 -9.35 19.24 -9.21
C PRO A 224 -8.39 20.36 -9.66
N GLU A 225 -8.74 21.05 -10.74
CA GLU A 225 -8.08 22.27 -11.15
C GLU A 225 -8.70 23.47 -10.39
N GLY A 226 -7.84 24.31 -9.83
CA GLY A 226 -8.26 25.53 -9.14
C GLY A 226 -8.68 25.35 -7.67
N MET A 227 -9.13 26.46 -7.07
CA MET A 227 -9.66 26.47 -5.70
C MET A 227 -11.11 25.96 -5.70
N LEU A 228 -11.43 25.07 -4.75
CA LEU A 228 -12.77 24.49 -4.59
C LEU A 228 -13.69 25.31 -3.67
N TRP A 229 -13.18 26.41 -3.10
CA TRP A 229 -13.86 27.38 -2.21
C TRP A 229 -13.34 28.80 -2.40
#